data_2448fcd3a1c76017537289be2538504c
#
_entry.id   2448fcd3a1c76017537289be2538504c
#
_cell.length_a   1.000
_cell.length_b   1.000
_cell.length_c   1.000
_cell.angle_alpha   90.00
_cell.angle_beta   90.00
_cell.angle_gamma   90.00
#
_symmetry.space_group_name_H-M   'P 1'
#
loop_
_entity.id
_entity.type
_entity.pdbx_description
1 polymer ?
#
loop_
_entity_poly.entity_id
_entity_poly.type
_entity_poly.pdbx_seq_one_letter_code
_entity_poly.pdbx_strand_id
1 'polypeptide(L)'
;MQDANYFLPFLVISQTWKEVGWGTIIYLASLAGIDPQMYEAAMVDGASRWKQCWHITLPCLLPTTSVLLIFALGKMFTSNFDQIFNMQNSLIRSKTDTLNIHTYYRGVVYQQYAYAAAVGLFQGLISLLLVLATNYATKKLSDTGVF
;
A
#
# COMPACT_ATOMS: atom_id res chain seq x y z
N MET A 1 24.56 7.30 -8.61
CA MET A 1 23.52 6.67 -9.44
C MET A 1 23.32 7.52 -10.69
N GLN A 2 23.99 7.21 -11.76
CA GLN A 2 23.91 7.99 -13.01
C GLN A 2 23.04 7.30 -14.08
N ASP A 3 22.80 6.00 -13.93
CA ASP A 3 21.99 5.21 -14.86
C ASP A 3 20.55 5.05 -14.40
N ALA A 4 19.62 5.54 -15.20
CA ALA A 4 18.18 5.43 -14.93
C ALA A 4 17.67 3.96 -14.91
N ASN A 5 18.39 3.03 -15.54
CA ASN A 5 18.01 1.62 -15.56
C ASN A 5 18.16 0.93 -14.20
N TYR A 6 19.11 1.38 -13.37
CA TYR A 6 19.30 0.86 -12.01
C TYR A 6 18.49 1.62 -10.96
N PHE A 7 17.99 2.81 -11.29
CA PHE A 7 17.25 3.64 -10.37
C PHE A 7 15.91 3.00 -9.96
N LEU A 8 15.12 2.53 -10.93
CA LEU A 8 13.82 1.92 -10.65
C LEU A 8 13.92 0.66 -9.79
N PRO A 9 14.76 -0.35 -10.11
CA PRO A 9 14.94 -1.52 -9.24
C PRO A 9 15.39 -1.14 -7.83
N PHE A 10 16.34 -0.21 -7.70
CA PHE A 10 16.83 0.24 -6.41
C PHE A 10 15.73 0.94 -5.60
N LEU A 11 14.91 1.77 -6.24
CA LEU A 11 13.79 2.45 -5.61
C LEU A 11 12.76 1.43 -5.08
N VAL A 12 12.40 0.43 -5.88
CA VAL A 12 11.46 -0.63 -5.46
C VAL A 12 12.01 -1.43 -4.28
N ILE A 13 13.27 -1.85 -4.35
CA ILE A 13 13.90 -2.63 -3.26
C ILE A 13 13.97 -1.81 -1.96
N SER A 14 14.42 -0.55 -2.04
CA SER A 14 14.55 0.30 -0.86
C SER A 14 13.19 0.69 -0.26
N GLN A 15 12.18 0.90 -1.09
CA GLN A 15 10.80 1.14 -0.63
C GLN A 15 10.23 -0.10 0.06
N THR A 16 10.38 -1.28 -0.54
CA THR A 16 9.93 -2.54 0.05
C THR A 16 10.62 -2.79 1.39
N TRP A 17 11.93 -2.56 1.46
CA TRP A 17 12.69 -2.67 2.71
C TRP A 17 12.14 -1.75 3.80
N LYS A 18 11.82 -0.51 3.46
CA LYS A 18 11.28 0.49 4.38
C LYS A 18 9.88 0.10 4.91
N GLU A 19 9.02 -0.44 4.07
CA GLU A 19 7.62 -0.68 4.41
C GLU A 19 7.33 -2.07 4.98
N VAL A 20 8.17 -3.06 4.66
CA VAL A 20 7.93 -4.46 5.07
C VAL A 20 7.81 -4.62 6.59
N GLY A 21 8.60 -3.87 7.36
CA GLY A 21 8.59 -3.95 8.82
C GLY A 21 7.24 -3.53 9.42
N TRP A 22 6.69 -2.42 8.93
CA TRP A 22 5.41 -1.90 9.41
C TRP A 22 4.24 -2.84 9.10
N GLY A 23 4.18 -3.33 7.87
CA GLY A 23 3.18 -4.31 7.46
C GLY A 23 3.26 -5.60 8.27
N THR A 24 4.47 -6.08 8.52
CA THR A 24 4.71 -7.30 9.33
C THR A 24 4.18 -7.17 10.74
N ILE A 25 4.38 -6.03 11.42
CA ILE A 25 3.88 -5.80 12.79
C ILE A 25 2.34 -5.89 12.83
N ILE A 26 1.66 -5.30 11.86
CA ILE A 26 0.18 -5.31 11.81
C ILE A 26 -0.33 -6.74 11.61
N TYR A 27 0.30 -7.51 10.69
CA TYR A 27 -0.09 -8.91 10.50
C TYR A 27 0.23 -9.79 11.71
N LEU A 28 1.36 -9.58 12.39
CA LEU A 28 1.68 -10.30 13.62
C LEU A 28 0.67 -10.00 14.75
N ALA A 29 0.27 -8.74 14.89
CA ALA A 29 -0.78 -8.38 15.86
C ALA A 29 -2.11 -9.05 15.54
N SER A 30 -2.50 -9.09 14.26
CA SER A 30 -3.72 -9.78 13.82
C SER A 30 -3.65 -11.29 14.06
N LEU A 31 -2.49 -11.91 13.79
CA LEU A 31 -2.25 -13.33 14.06
C LEU A 31 -2.36 -13.67 15.56
N ALA A 32 -1.80 -12.81 16.42
CA ALA A 32 -1.87 -12.99 17.88
C ALA A 32 -3.30 -12.85 18.43
N GLY A 33 -4.20 -12.23 17.68
CA GLY A 33 -5.62 -12.11 18.04
C GLY A 33 -6.49 -13.30 17.65
N ILE A 34 -5.95 -14.29 16.91
CA ILE A 34 -6.72 -15.48 16.53
C ILE A 34 -6.86 -16.40 17.74
N ASP A 35 -8.09 -16.87 18.01
CA ASP A 35 -8.37 -17.77 19.12
C ASP A 35 -7.59 -19.10 18.99
N PRO A 36 -6.73 -19.45 19.96
CA PRO A 36 -6.00 -20.72 19.96
C PRO A 36 -6.90 -21.96 19.90
N GLN A 37 -8.11 -21.89 20.44
CA GLN A 37 -9.06 -23.00 20.45
C GLN A 37 -9.42 -23.48 19.03
N MET A 38 -9.42 -22.56 18.05
CA MET A 38 -9.64 -22.92 16.63
C MET A 38 -8.56 -23.87 16.10
N TYR A 39 -7.30 -23.65 16.51
CA TYR A 39 -6.18 -24.50 16.11
C TYR A 39 -6.20 -25.85 16.86
N GLU A 40 -6.57 -25.82 18.15
CA GLU A 40 -6.70 -27.03 18.96
C GLU A 40 -7.80 -27.94 18.41
N ALA A 41 -8.97 -27.42 18.08
CA ALA A 41 -10.05 -28.16 17.45
C ALA A 41 -9.61 -28.78 16.11
N ALA A 42 -8.94 -28.01 15.26
CA ALA A 42 -8.43 -28.49 13.99
C ALA A 42 -7.35 -29.58 14.13
N MET A 43 -6.55 -29.54 15.21
CA MET A 43 -5.60 -30.63 15.52
C MET A 43 -6.30 -31.90 15.91
N VAL A 44 -7.37 -31.83 16.70
CA VAL A 44 -8.20 -32.99 17.06
C VAL A 44 -8.83 -33.62 15.83
N ASP A 45 -9.25 -32.78 14.85
CA ASP A 45 -9.79 -33.23 13.55
C ASP A 45 -8.71 -33.77 12.59
N GLY A 46 -7.43 -33.81 13.02
CA GLY A 46 -6.32 -34.33 12.20
C GLY A 46 -5.88 -33.39 11.07
N ALA A 47 -6.18 -32.10 11.18
CA ALA A 47 -5.75 -31.10 10.19
C ALA A 47 -4.24 -30.84 10.28
N SER A 48 -3.53 -31.00 9.14
CA SER A 48 -2.12 -30.64 9.04
C SER A 48 -1.93 -29.12 9.16
N ARG A 49 -0.70 -28.66 9.49
CA ARG A 49 -0.35 -27.22 9.60
C ARG A 49 -0.71 -26.43 8.32
N TRP A 50 -0.57 -27.02 7.14
CA TRP A 50 -0.99 -26.41 5.87
C TRP A 50 -2.50 -26.21 5.79
N LYS A 51 -3.29 -27.20 6.21
CA LYS A 51 -4.76 -27.06 6.27
C LYS A 51 -5.18 -25.99 7.26
N GLN A 52 -4.57 -25.94 8.43
CA GLN A 52 -4.82 -24.89 9.43
C GLN A 52 -4.49 -23.49 8.87
N CYS A 53 -3.37 -23.34 8.17
CA CYS A 53 -3.00 -22.08 7.53
C CYS A 53 -4.06 -21.60 6.53
N TRP A 54 -4.50 -22.48 5.64
CA TRP A 54 -5.45 -22.11 4.57
C TRP A 54 -6.89 -21.91 5.07
N HIS A 55 -7.34 -22.67 6.08
CA HIS A 55 -8.74 -22.67 6.50
C HIS A 55 -9.01 -21.86 7.78
N ILE A 56 -7.97 -21.55 8.57
CA ILE A 56 -8.11 -20.76 9.80
C ILE A 56 -7.33 -19.45 9.65
N THR A 57 -6.00 -19.56 9.46
CA THR A 57 -5.14 -18.37 9.51
C THR A 57 -5.47 -17.37 8.39
N LEU A 58 -5.50 -17.79 7.14
CA LEU A 58 -5.77 -16.90 6.01
C LEU A 58 -7.15 -16.25 6.06
N PRO A 59 -8.26 -17.00 6.33
CA PRO A 59 -9.57 -16.36 6.49
C PRO A 59 -9.62 -15.36 7.64
N CYS A 60 -9.01 -15.66 8.79
CA CYS A 60 -8.95 -14.73 9.92
C CYS A 60 -8.12 -13.46 9.63
N LEU A 61 -7.18 -13.50 8.68
CA LEU A 61 -6.40 -12.35 8.24
C LEU A 61 -7.09 -11.51 7.15
N LEU A 62 -8.15 -12.00 6.52
CA LEU A 62 -8.84 -11.27 5.45
C LEU A 62 -9.31 -9.87 5.87
N PRO A 63 -9.92 -9.65 7.07
CA PRO A 63 -10.31 -8.33 7.52
C PRO A 63 -9.12 -7.36 7.58
N THR A 64 -8.02 -7.78 8.18
CA THR A 64 -6.79 -6.98 8.27
C THR A 64 -6.21 -6.68 6.90
N THR A 65 -6.16 -7.67 6.01
CA THR A 65 -5.69 -7.51 4.64
C THR A 65 -6.56 -6.52 3.87
N SER A 66 -7.89 -6.57 4.04
CA SER A 66 -8.84 -5.65 3.42
C SER A 66 -8.59 -4.20 3.83
N VAL A 67 -8.40 -3.95 5.13
CA VAL A 67 -8.08 -2.62 5.67
C VAL A 67 -6.75 -2.11 5.11
N LEU A 68 -5.69 -2.94 5.14
CA LEU A 68 -4.38 -2.57 4.62
C LEU A 68 -4.42 -2.29 3.10
N LEU A 69 -5.21 -3.04 2.33
CA LEU A 69 -5.39 -2.81 0.91
C LEU A 69 -6.07 -1.45 0.64
N ILE A 70 -7.11 -1.11 1.39
CA ILE A 70 -7.78 0.18 1.30
C ILE A 70 -6.80 1.33 1.58
N PHE A 71 -5.99 1.22 2.64
CA PHE A 71 -4.97 2.22 2.95
C PHE A 71 -3.88 2.32 1.88
N ALA A 72 -3.43 1.19 1.34
CA ALA A 72 -2.43 1.17 0.27
C ALA A 72 -2.92 1.88 -0.99
N LEU A 73 -4.17 1.61 -1.41
CA LEU A 73 -4.79 2.26 -2.56
C LEU A 73 -5.08 3.74 -2.33
N GLY A 74 -5.50 4.12 -1.12
CA GLY A 74 -5.68 5.52 -0.74
C GLY A 74 -4.39 6.35 -0.83
N LYS A 75 -3.24 5.73 -0.55
CA LYS A 75 -1.91 6.37 -0.60
C LYS A 75 -1.22 6.23 -1.96
N MET A 76 -1.82 5.58 -2.94
CA MET A 76 -1.17 5.23 -4.22
C MET A 76 -0.57 6.45 -4.93
N PHE A 77 -1.26 7.60 -4.90
CA PHE A 77 -0.78 8.82 -5.56
C PHE A 77 0.13 9.69 -4.68
N THR A 78 0.18 9.47 -3.37
CA THR A 78 0.94 10.30 -2.43
C THR A 78 2.22 9.64 -1.93
N SER A 79 2.37 8.32 -2.16
CA SER A 79 3.54 7.58 -1.69
C SER A 79 4.81 7.93 -2.49
N ASN A 80 5.95 7.77 -1.82
CA ASN A 80 7.30 7.84 -2.41
C ASN A 80 7.80 9.21 -2.87
N PHE A 81 7.08 10.31 -2.65
CA PHE A 81 7.56 11.65 -3.02
C PHE A 81 8.94 11.94 -2.42
N ASP A 82 9.08 11.85 -1.10
CA ASP A 82 10.32 12.17 -0.39
C ASP A 82 11.51 11.32 -0.86
N GLN A 83 11.26 10.03 -1.06
CA GLN A 83 12.30 9.11 -1.48
C GLN A 83 12.79 9.43 -2.90
N ILE A 84 11.88 9.60 -3.85
CA ILE A 84 12.21 9.91 -5.23
C ILE A 84 12.85 11.30 -5.31
N PHE A 85 12.29 12.28 -4.61
CA PHE A 85 12.79 13.66 -4.60
C PHE A 85 14.23 13.75 -4.10
N ASN A 86 14.57 13.06 -3.01
CA ASN A 86 15.91 13.05 -2.46
C ASN A 86 16.93 12.22 -3.27
N MET A 87 16.46 11.22 -4.02
CA MET A 87 17.33 10.32 -4.77
C MET A 87 17.50 10.70 -6.24
N GLN A 88 16.61 11.53 -6.79
CA GLN A 88 16.70 11.97 -8.18
C GLN A 88 17.84 12.99 -8.38
N ASN A 89 18.41 12.98 -9.57
CA ASN A 89 19.36 14.00 -10.03
C ASN A 89 18.95 14.51 -11.42
N SER A 90 19.61 15.57 -11.90
CA SER A 90 19.30 16.20 -13.18
C SER A 90 19.40 15.25 -14.39
N LEU A 91 20.26 14.22 -14.32
CA LEU A 91 20.50 13.27 -15.43
C LEU A 91 19.38 12.24 -15.58
N ILE A 92 18.75 11.84 -14.48
CA ILE A 92 17.72 10.79 -14.48
C ILE A 92 16.31 11.34 -14.34
N ARG A 93 16.16 12.65 -14.14
CA ARG A 93 14.89 13.33 -13.87
C ARG A 93 13.82 13.01 -14.92
N SER A 94 14.16 12.97 -16.21
CA SER A 94 13.21 12.69 -17.29
C SER A 94 12.52 11.31 -17.18
N LYS A 95 13.16 10.34 -16.50
CA LYS A 95 12.61 8.99 -16.29
C LYS A 95 12.05 8.77 -14.87
N THR A 96 12.27 9.71 -13.95
CA THR A 96 11.84 9.62 -12.55
C THR A 96 10.81 10.66 -12.17
N ASP A 97 10.34 11.44 -13.15
CA ASP A 97 9.32 12.48 -12.94
C ASP A 97 7.96 11.82 -12.69
N THR A 98 7.58 11.74 -11.42
CA THR A 98 6.26 11.26 -11.00
C THR A 98 5.29 12.44 -10.95
N LEU A 99 3.98 12.15 -10.96
CA LEU A 99 2.95 13.16 -10.90
C LEU A 99 3.12 14.12 -9.71
N ASN A 100 3.53 13.59 -8.54
CA ASN A 100 3.77 14.41 -7.34
C ASN A 100 4.99 15.31 -7.48
N ILE A 101 6.08 14.83 -8.07
CA ILE A 101 7.28 15.63 -8.34
C ILE A 101 6.98 16.71 -9.36
N HIS A 102 6.28 16.35 -10.44
CA HIS A 102 5.84 17.30 -11.44
C HIS A 102 4.97 18.41 -10.82
N THR A 103 4.00 18.02 -10.00
CA THR A 103 3.11 18.96 -9.30
C THR A 103 3.89 19.87 -8.34
N TYR A 104 4.87 19.34 -7.62
CA TYR A 104 5.75 20.11 -6.76
C TYR A 104 6.54 21.18 -7.53
N TYR A 105 7.19 20.79 -8.63
CA TYR A 105 7.95 21.76 -9.45
C TYR A 105 7.05 22.83 -10.07
N ARG A 106 5.88 22.43 -10.61
CA ARG A 106 4.90 23.38 -11.15
C ARG A 106 4.33 24.30 -10.08
N GLY A 107 3.93 23.75 -8.95
CA GLY A 107 3.29 24.51 -7.87
C GLY A 107 4.26 25.38 -7.11
N VAL A 108 5.34 24.79 -6.59
CA VAL A 108 6.24 25.48 -5.64
C VAL A 108 7.35 26.22 -6.37
N VAL A 109 8.06 25.53 -7.30
CA VAL A 109 9.23 26.14 -7.95
C VAL A 109 8.82 27.17 -9.02
N TYR A 110 7.81 26.86 -9.83
CA TYR A 110 7.30 27.77 -10.86
C TYR A 110 6.10 28.61 -10.41
N GLN A 111 5.73 28.55 -9.12
CA GLN A 111 4.66 29.34 -8.49
C GLN A 111 3.28 29.22 -9.17
N GLN A 112 3.03 28.10 -9.88
CA GLN A 112 1.75 27.82 -10.52
C GLN A 112 0.79 27.11 -9.53
N TYR A 113 0.42 27.80 -8.46
CA TYR A 113 -0.37 27.23 -7.36
C TYR A 113 -1.73 26.70 -7.80
N ALA A 114 -2.40 27.41 -8.73
CA ALA A 114 -3.69 26.99 -9.26
C ALA A 114 -3.62 25.64 -9.99
N TYR A 115 -2.55 25.42 -10.76
CA TYR A 115 -2.30 24.15 -11.43
C TYR A 115 -2.06 23.02 -10.42
N ALA A 116 -1.19 23.26 -9.42
CA ALA A 116 -0.90 22.25 -8.39
C ALA A 116 -2.15 21.89 -7.57
N ALA A 117 -2.97 22.89 -7.23
CA ALA A 117 -4.25 22.66 -6.54
C ALA A 117 -5.21 21.83 -7.39
N ALA A 118 -5.35 22.11 -8.68
CA ALA A 118 -6.20 21.35 -9.58
C ALA A 118 -5.76 19.88 -9.69
N VAL A 119 -4.44 19.64 -9.86
CA VAL A 119 -3.89 18.28 -9.91
C VAL A 119 -4.11 17.55 -8.57
N GLY A 120 -3.88 18.21 -7.44
CA GLY A 120 -4.11 17.65 -6.11
C GLY A 120 -5.56 17.26 -5.86
N LEU A 121 -6.52 18.11 -6.27
CA LEU A 121 -7.95 17.79 -6.20
C LEU A 121 -8.30 16.58 -7.08
N PHE A 122 -7.78 16.54 -8.30
CA PHE A 122 -7.99 15.41 -9.20
C PHE A 122 -7.45 14.09 -8.63
N GLN A 123 -6.22 14.11 -8.08
CA GLN A 123 -5.64 12.96 -7.37
C GLN A 123 -6.50 12.53 -6.19
N GLY A 124 -6.98 13.49 -5.39
CA GLY A 124 -7.86 13.23 -4.25
C GLY A 124 -9.18 12.56 -4.66
N LEU A 125 -9.80 13.02 -5.75
CA LEU A 125 -11.02 12.42 -6.29
C LEU A 125 -10.79 10.98 -6.76
N ILE A 126 -9.70 10.73 -7.49
CA ILE A 126 -9.36 9.37 -7.93
C ILE A 126 -9.08 8.47 -6.73
N SER A 127 -8.30 8.93 -5.75
CA SER A 127 -8.03 8.17 -4.52
C SER A 127 -9.33 7.82 -3.78
N LEU A 128 -10.26 8.76 -3.67
CA LEU A 128 -11.56 8.53 -3.05
C LEU A 128 -12.36 7.46 -3.80
N LEU A 129 -12.42 7.54 -5.14
CA LEU A 129 -13.11 6.54 -5.96
C LEU A 129 -12.49 5.15 -5.81
N LEU A 130 -11.15 5.06 -5.79
CA LEU A 130 -10.43 3.80 -5.57
C LEU A 130 -10.74 3.21 -4.19
N VAL A 131 -10.72 4.02 -3.14
CA VAL A 131 -11.05 3.59 -1.77
C VAL A 131 -12.50 3.07 -1.70
N LEU A 132 -13.46 3.79 -2.25
CA LEU A 132 -14.86 3.37 -2.27
C LEU A 132 -15.08 2.08 -3.08
N ALA A 133 -14.45 1.98 -4.26
CA ALA A 133 -14.52 0.79 -5.10
C ALA A 133 -13.91 -0.44 -4.38
N THR A 134 -12.77 -0.25 -3.72
CA THR A 134 -12.11 -1.32 -2.97
C THR A 134 -12.92 -1.74 -1.76
N ASN A 135 -13.47 -0.78 -1.00
CA ASN A 135 -14.34 -1.09 0.13
C ASN A 135 -15.60 -1.87 -0.31
N TYR A 136 -16.19 -1.49 -1.43
CA TYR A 136 -17.33 -2.24 -2.00
C TYR A 136 -16.92 -3.67 -2.42
N ALA A 137 -15.76 -3.82 -3.06
CA ALA A 137 -15.26 -5.13 -3.48
C ALA A 137 -14.93 -6.04 -2.29
N THR A 138 -14.27 -5.50 -1.25
CA THR A 138 -13.94 -6.25 -0.03
C THR A 138 -15.19 -6.64 0.76
N LYS A 139 -16.16 -5.75 0.86
CA LYS A 139 -17.45 -6.04 1.51
C LYS A 139 -18.20 -7.19 0.83
N LYS A 140 -18.13 -7.26 -0.49
CA LYS A 140 -18.77 -8.35 -1.27
C LYS A 140 -18.03 -9.69 -1.16
N LEU A 141 -16.71 -9.67 -0.93
CA LEU A 141 -15.87 -10.87 -0.90
C LEU A 141 -15.75 -11.50 0.49
N SER A 142 -15.78 -10.70 1.56
CA SER A 142 -15.45 -11.17 2.91
C SER A 142 -16.40 -10.69 4.02
N ASP A 143 -17.54 -10.06 3.67
CA ASP A 143 -18.45 -9.40 4.64
C ASP A 143 -17.75 -8.40 5.60
N THR A 144 -16.51 -8.04 5.36
CA THR A 144 -15.66 -7.18 6.19
C THR A 144 -15.31 -5.90 5.44
N GLY A 145 -16.29 -5.03 5.22
CA GLY A 145 -16.05 -3.65 4.79
C GLY A 145 -15.61 -2.78 5.97
N VAL A 146 -14.91 -1.68 5.71
CA VAL A 146 -14.55 -0.68 6.74
C VAL A 146 -15.72 0.28 6.99
N PHE A 147 -16.61 0.47 5.99
CA PHE A 147 -17.80 1.31 6.05
C PHE A 147 -19.04 0.58 5.57
#